data_80a718554d56050a44051a1ac68d4409
#
_entry.id   80a718554d56050a44051a1ac68d4409
#
_cell.length_a   1.000
_cell.length_b   1.000
_cell.length_c   1.000
_cell.angle_alpha   90.00
_cell.angle_beta   90.00
_cell.angle_gamma   90.00
#
_symmetry.space_group_name_H-M   'P 1'
#
loop_
_entity.id
_entity.type
_entity.pdbx_description
1 polymer ?
#
loop_
_entity_poly.entity_id
_entity_poly.type
_entity_poly.pdbx_seq_one_letter_code
_entity_poly.pdbx_strand_id
1 'polypeptide(L)'
;MEKRIEFYMTAGIAADMDADKHFAGAIGHIIHRFLTDDWGILFEEDCKLNEQAKKKGGRIMGAYNTQRGRVYIITDDALANPQVTTVLYADEY
;
A
#
# COMPACT_ATOMS: atom_id res chain seq x y z
N MET A 1 3.55 23.58 -2.47
CA MET A 1 3.31 22.64 -3.57
C MET A 1 2.53 21.45 -3.07
N GLU A 2 1.47 21.12 -3.75
CA GLU A 2 0.64 19.98 -3.36
C GLU A 2 1.36 18.66 -3.64
N LYS A 3 1.27 17.75 -2.68
CA LYS A 3 1.83 16.41 -2.83
C LYS A 3 0.84 15.54 -3.56
N ARG A 4 1.27 14.89 -4.62
CA ARG A 4 0.44 13.98 -5.40
C ARG A 4 0.81 12.54 -5.10
N ILE A 5 -0.20 11.70 -5.02
CA ILE A 5 -0.03 10.25 -4.87
C ILE A 5 -0.76 9.59 -6.02
N GLU A 6 -0.06 8.76 -6.77
CA GLU A 6 -0.64 7.96 -7.84
C GLU A 6 -0.73 6.53 -7.38
N PHE A 7 -1.94 5.98 -7.42
CA PHE A 7 -2.19 4.60 -7.04
C PHE A 7 -2.34 3.73 -8.26
N TYR A 8 -1.64 2.60 -8.25
CA TYR A 8 -1.75 1.56 -9.26
C TYR A 8 -2.12 0.26 -8.59
N MET A 9 -3.01 -0.51 -9.22
CA MET A 9 -3.36 -1.85 -8.78
C MET A 9 -2.89 -2.82 -9.83
N THR A 10 -2.34 -3.96 -9.40
CA THR A 10 -2.00 -5.02 -10.35
C THR A 10 -3.27 -5.52 -11.03
N ALA A 11 -3.11 -6.17 -12.18
CA ALA A 11 -4.25 -6.74 -12.90
C ALA A 11 -5.03 -7.71 -12.02
N GLY A 12 -4.34 -8.49 -11.17
CA GLY A 12 -5.01 -9.44 -10.25
C GLY A 12 -5.87 -8.72 -9.22
N ILE A 13 -5.34 -7.68 -8.58
CA ILE A 13 -6.10 -6.87 -7.61
C ILE A 13 -7.30 -6.21 -8.32
N ALA A 14 -7.06 -5.58 -9.47
CA ALA A 14 -8.12 -4.85 -10.17
C ALA A 14 -9.25 -5.79 -10.62
N ALA A 15 -8.92 -6.96 -11.12
CA ALA A 15 -9.92 -7.94 -11.56
C ALA A 15 -10.76 -8.43 -10.38
N ASP A 16 -10.13 -8.69 -9.23
CA ASP A 16 -10.85 -9.18 -8.05
C ASP A 16 -11.70 -8.08 -7.41
N MET A 17 -11.25 -6.84 -7.43
CA MET A 17 -12.08 -5.71 -6.99
C MET A 17 -13.32 -5.55 -7.88
N ASP A 18 -13.16 -5.74 -9.18
CA ASP A 18 -14.25 -5.63 -10.13
C ASP A 18 -15.27 -6.75 -9.95
N ALA A 19 -14.80 -7.95 -9.63
CA ALA A 19 -15.64 -9.13 -9.45
C ALA A 19 -16.33 -9.18 -8.09
N ASP A 20 -15.81 -8.49 -7.08
CA ASP A 20 -16.28 -8.62 -5.68
C ASP A 20 -16.24 -7.27 -4.98
N LYS A 21 -17.43 -6.69 -4.74
CA LYS A 21 -17.56 -5.37 -4.12
C LYS A 21 -17.09 -5.35 -2.67
N HIS A 22 -17.21 -6.48 -1.95
CA HIS A 22 -16.68 -6.58 -0.59
C HIS A 22 -15.16 -6.48 -0.59
N PHE A 23 -14.53 -7.16 -1.54
CA PHE A 23 -13.09 -7.07 -1.68
C PHE A 23 -12.65 -5.66 -2.08
N ALA A 24 -13.37 -5.02 -3.01
CA ALA A 24 -13.09 -3.63 -3.38
C ALA A 24 -13.16 -2.71 -2.16
N GLY A 25 -14.17 -2.91 -1.30
CA GLY A 25 -14.29 -2.15 -0.05
C GLY A 25 -13.13 -2.40 0.90
N ALA A 26 -12.70 -3.66 1.02
CA ALA A 26 -11.53 -4.02 1.84
C ALA A 26 -10.26 -3.34 1.33
N ILE A 27 -10.05 -3.32 0.02
CA ILE A 27 -8.89 -2.63 -0.57
C ILE A 27 -8.95 -1.13 -0.28
N GLY A 28 -10.11 -0.50 -0.43
CA GLY A 28 -10.27 0.92 -0.09
C GLY A 28 -9.94 1.20 1.37
N HIS A 29 -10.35 0.30 2.26
CA HIS A 29 -10.06 0.43 3.70
C HIS A 29 -8.57 0.32 3.99
N ILE A 30 -7.86 -0.64 3.39
CA ILE A 30 -6.42 -0.76 3.63
C ILE A 30 -5.63 0.38 3.00
N ILE A 31 -6.08 0.94 1.89
CA ILE A 31 -5.47 2.15 1.32
C ILE A 31 -5.58 3.30 2.33
N HIS A 32 -6.75 3.47 2.94
CA HIS A 32 -6.94 4.49 3.97
C HIS A 32 -6.00 4.27 5.16
N ARG A 33 -5.87 3.03 5.63
CA ARG A 33 -4.94 2.70 6.71
C ARG A 33 -3.51 3.07 6.33
N PHE A 34 -3.09 2.70 5.12
CA PHE A 34 -1.75 3.02 4.63
C PHE A 34 -1.50 4.53 4.63
N LEU A 35 -2.48 5.31 4.17
CA LEU A 35 -2.35 6.78 4.10
C LEU A 35 -2.30 7.43 5.48
N THR A 36 -2.77 6.77 6.50
CA THR A 36 -2.75 7.26 7.89
C THR A 36 -1.66 6.59 8.73
N ASP A 37 -0.65 6.03 8.06
CA ASP A 37 0.52 5.41 8.68
C ASP A 37 0.22 4.15 9.52
N ASP A 38 -0.87 3.48 9.20
CA ASP A 38 -1.17 2.16 9.73
C ASP A 38 -0.71 1.13 8.69
N TRP A 39 0.47 0.58 8.89
CA TRP A 39 1.09 -0.31 7.90
C TRP A 39 0.73 -1.79 8.08
N GLY A 40 -0.28 -2.07 8.91
CA GLY A 40 -0.83 -3.42 9.04
C GLY A 40 0.06 -4.34 9.88
N ILE A 41 0.35 -5.51 9.32
CA ILE A 41 1.02 -6.61 10.04
C ILE A 41 2.54 -6.60 9.85
N LEU A 42 3.19 -5.46 9.95
CA LEU A 42 4.65 -5.36 9.87
C LEU A 42 5.28 -5.51 11.24
N PHE A 43 6.52 -6.02 11.28
CA PHE A 43 7.33 -5.98 12.48
C PHE A 43 7.73 -4.55 12.82
N GLU A 44 8.04 -4.31 14.08
CA GLU A 44 8.39 -2.97 14.56
C GLU A 44 9.59 -2.37 13.82
N GLU A 45 10.59 -3.19 13.49
CA GLU A 45 11.76 -2.74 12.72
C GLU A 45 11.36 -2.19 11.35
N ASP A 46 10.42 -2.85 10.69
CA ASP A 46 9.95 -2.42 9.38
C ASP A 46 9.14 -1.12 9.47
N CYS A 47 8.37 -0.97 10.55
CA CYS A 47 7.66 0.30 10.81
C CYS A 47 8.64 1.45 11.01
N LYS A 48 9.75 1.22 11.71
CA LYS A 48 10.79 2.22 11.90
C LYS A 48 11.46 2.60 10.58
N LEU A 49 11.68 1.64 9.69
CA LEU A 49 12.22 1.91 8.36
C LEU A 49 11.26 2.77 7.55
N ASN A 50 9.96 2.53 7.65
CA ASN A 50 8.96 3.37 7.01
C ASN A 50 9.01 4.81 7.53
N GLU A 51 9.14 4.98 8.85
CA GLU A 51 9.25 6.31 9.47
C GLU A 51 10.49 7.06 8.96
N GLN A 52 11.62 6.34 8.84
CA GLN A 52 12.83 6.94 8.29
C GLN A 52 12.65 7.34 6.83
N ALA A 53 12.00 6.49 6.03
CA ALA A 53 11.75 6.78 4.62
C ALA A 53 10.89 8.03 4.44
N LYS A 54 9.93 8.27 5.32
CA LYS A 54 9.11 9.49 5.27
C LYS A 54 9.96 10.75 5.43
N LYS A 55 11.07 10.66 6.16
CA LYS A 55 11.96 11.81 6.42
C LYS A 55 13.09 11.91 5.41
N LYS A 56 13.63 10.79 4.98
CA LYS A 56 14.88 10.75 4.19
C LYS A 56 14.66 10.27 2.76
N GLY A 57 13.46 9.87 2.41
CA GLY A 57 13.18 9.25 1.13
C GLY A 57 13.38 7.74 1.18
N GLY A 58 12.92 7.09 0.14
CA GLY A 58 12.98 5.65 0.02
C GLY A 58 11.63 5.00 0.14
N ARG A 59 11.62 3.69 0.15
CA ARG A 59 10.44 2.87 0.03
C ARG A 59 9.66 2.78 1.33
N ILE A 60 8.33 2.87 1.22
CA ILE A 60 7.41 2.58 2.31
C ILE A 60 6.56 1.40 1.91
N MET A 61 6.32 0.48 2.84
CA MET A 61 5.52 -0.71 2.57
C MET A 61 4.55 -0.99 3.71
N GLY A 62 3.31 -1.33 3.37
CA GLY A 62 2.32 -1.87 4.28
C GLY A 62 1.94 -3.29 3.89
N ALA A 63 1.55 -4.11 4.85
CA ALA A 63 1.10 -5.49 4.62
C ALA A 63 -0.20 -5.73 5.36
N TYR A 64 -1.20 -6.27 4.65
CA TYR A 64 -2.56 -6.41 5.20
C TYR A 64 -3.13 -7.76 4.83
N ASN A 65 -3.88 -8.36 5.75
CA ASN A 65 -4.60 -9.60 5.46
C ASN A 65 -5.98 -9.25 4.89
N THR A 66 -6.37 -9.97 3.84
CA THR A 66 -7.70 -9.88 3.27
C THR A 66 -8.29 -11.28 3.11
N GLN A 67 -9.58 -11.38 2.82
CA GLN A 67 -10.22 -12.67 2.57
C GLN A 67 -9.65 -13.40 1.37
N ARG A 68 -8.94 -12.69 0.47
CA ARG A 68 -8.30 -13.29 -0.72
C ARG A 68 -6.79 -13.45 -0.56
N GLY A 69 -6.28 -13.27 0.67
CA GLY A 69 -4.87 -13.43 0.98
C GLY A 69 -4.22 -12.12 1.37
N ARG A 70 -2.90 -12.18 1.48
CA ARG A 70 -2.12 -11.02 1.90
C ARG A 70 -1.90 -10.05 0.76
N VAL A 71 -2.09 -8.77 1.05
CA VAL A 71 -1.93 -7.68 0.09
C VAL A 71 -0.84 -6.74 0.61
N TYR A 72 0.04 -6.31 -0.28
CA TYR A 72 1.03 -5.28 0.02
C TYR A 72 0.63 -3.97 -0.63
N ILE A 73 0.95 -2.87 0.04
CA ILE A 73 0.90 -1.52 -0.55
C ILE A 73 2.31 -0.96 -0.46
N ILE A 74 2.88 -0.57 -1.58
CA ILE A 74 4.27 -0.14 -1.66
C ILE A 74 4.36 1.21 -2.35
N THR A 75 4.96 2.18 -1.67
CA THR A 75 5.34 3.46 -2.25
C THR A 75 6.83 3.40 -2.63
N ASP A 76 7.16 3.70 -3.87
CA ASP A 76 8.53 3.59 -4.37
C ASP A 76 9.49 4.56 -3.67
N ASP A 77 9.07 5.82 -3.51
CA ASP A 77 9.86 6.83 -2.83
C ASP A 77 8.95 7.81 -2.10
N ALA A 78 9.07 7.84 -0.77
CA ALA A 78 8.22 8.65 0.09
C ALA A 78 8.37 10.16 -0.15
N LEU A 79 9.51 10.60 -0.70
CA LEU A 79 9.76 12.02 -0.97
C LEU A 79 9.55 12.41 -2.44
N ALA A 80 9.21 11.46 -3.30
CA ALA A 80 8.93 11.76 -4.70
C ALA A 80 7.58 12.50 -4.85
N ASN A 81 7.47 13.28 -5.89
CA ASN A 81 6.22 13.95 -6.26
C ASN A 81 6.03 13.85 -7.78
N PRO A 82 5.12 13.00 -8.27
CA PRO A 82 4.15 12.23 -7.48
C PRO A 82 4.79 11.03 -6.79
N GLN A 83 4.18 10.61 -5.67
CA GLN A 83 4.50 9.32 -5.07
C GLN A 83 3.81 8.23 -5.86
N VAL A 84 4.55 7.25 -6.33
CA VAL A 84 4.00 6.11 -7.05
C VAL A 84 3.77 4.98 -6.06
N THR A 85 2.53 4.60 -5.88
CA THR A 85 2.11 3.61 -4.89
C THR A 85 1.35 2.48 -5.59
N THR A 86 1.77 1.25 -5.33
CA THR A 86 1.20 0.06 -5.96
C THR A 86 0.55 -0.84 -4.92
N VAL A 87 -0.66 -1.32 -5.24
CA VAL A 87 -1.38 -2.33 -4.47
C VAL A 87 -1.27 -3.65 -5.20
N LEU A 88 -0.76 -4.68 -4.54
CA LEU A 88 -0.50 -5.99 -5.15
C LEU A 88 -0.71 -7.11 -4.14
N TYR A 89 -0.99 -8.31 -4.65
CA TYR A 89 -0.96 -9.49 -3.78
C TYR A 89 0.49 -9.82 -3.39
N ALA A 90 0.67 -10.37 -2.20
CA ALA A 90 2.01 -10.73 -1.71
C ALA A 90 2.73 -11.70 -2.65
N ASP A 91 2.00 -12.62 -3.29
CA ASP A 91 2.58 -13.58 -4.21
C ASP A 91 2.92 -13.00 -5.59
N GLU A 92 2.53 -11.75 -5.85
CA GLU A 92 2.91 -11.03 -7.07
C GLU A 92 4.20 -10.23 -6.89
N TYR A 93 4.70 -10.20 -5.66
CA TYR A 93 5.85 -9.36 -5.32
C TYR A 93 7.18 -9.94 -5.85
#